data_66f9521b2ec4a3444aede6d7d296ee0a
#
_entry.id   66f9521b2ec4a3444aede6d7d296ee0a
#
_cell.length_a   1.000
_cell.length_b   1.000
_cell.length_c   1.000
_cell.angle_alpha   90.00
_cell.angle_beta   90.00
_cell.angle_gamma   90.00
#
_symmetry.space_group_name_H-M   'P 1'
#
loop_
_entity.id
_entity.type
_entity.pdbx_description
1 polymer ?
#
loop_
_entity_poly.entity_id
_entity_poly.type
_entity_poly.pdbx_seq_one_letter_code
_entity_poly.pdbx_strand_id
1 'polypeptide(L)'
;CPAVQFRVNYRNGGIFYRSARDGYGFEANWSEFYTTTRKPSAGDVGAYTQAECNSRFITGIRLGGLSSVQTWKGPGWSDRSGYVVTGSVNGNRDELIDTTQARPIQYCINGTWYNAGSI
;
A
#
# COMPACT_ATOMS: atom_id res chain seq x y z
N CYS A 1 22.34 21.33 -41.03
CA CYS A 1 21.62 20.10 -40.65
C CYS A 1 21.79 19.80 -39.19
N PRO A 2 20.77 19.27 -38.53
CA PRO A 2 20.95 18.84 -37.15
C PRO A 2 22.01 17.76 -37.05
N ALA A 3 22.72 17.75 -35.92
CA ALA A 3 23.78 16.79 -35.66
C ALA A 3 23.51 16.11 -34.31
N VAL A 4 24.12 14.97 -34.12
CA VAL A 4 24.02 14.20 -32.88
C VAL A 4 25.41 13.80 -32.40
N GLN A 5 25.61 13.84 -31.11
CA GLN A 5 26.81 13.32 -30.48
C GLN A 5 26.43 12.19 -29.54
N PHE A 6 27.27 11.15 -29.51
CA PHE A 6 27.18 10.08 -28.54
C PHE A 6 28.46 10.04 -27.72
N ARG A 7 28.28 9.70 -26.44
CA ARG A 7 29.40 9.53 -25.51
C ARG A 7 29.23 8.23 -24.75
N VAL A 8 30.26 7.43 -24.71
CA VAL A 8 30.28 6.18 -23.95
C VAL A 8 31.46 6.28 -22.98
N ASN A 9 31.16 6.14 -21.70
CA ASN A 9 32.18 6.23 -20.66
C ASN A 9 32.90 4.90 -20.49
N TYR A 10 34.10 4.98 -19.92
CA TYR A 10 34.93 3.78 -19.70
C TYR A 10 34.21 2.76 -18.84
N ARG A 11 34.49 1.50 -19.08
CA ARG A 11 34.03 0.35 -18.28
C ARG A 11 32.52 0.27 -18.19
N ASN A 12 31.81 0.57 -19.27
CA ASN A 12 30.36 0.59 -19.27
C ASN A 12 29.76 1.63 -18.30
N GLY A 13 30.44 2.76 -18.12
CA GLY A 13 30.00 3.77 -17.17
C GLY A 13 28.79 4.58 -17.60
N GLY A 14 28.24 4.30 -18.78
CA GLY A 14 27.03 4.95 -19.27
C GLY A 14 27.15 5.33 -20.73
N ILE A 15 26.01 5.50 -21.37
CA ILE A 15 25.92 5.97 -22.75
C ILE A 15 24.98 7.18 -22.79
N PHE A 16 25.39 8.22 -23.50
CA PHE A 16 24.73 9.51 -23.51
C PHE A 16 24.60 10.00 -24.94
N TYR A 17 23.63 10.85 -25.18
CA TYR A 17 23.49 11.54 -26.44
C TYR A 17 23.07 12.99 -26.22
N ARG A 18 23.34 13.81 -27.23
CA ARG A 18 22.73 15.13 -27.35
C ARG A 18 22.67 15.50 -28.83
N SER A 19 21.79 16.40 -29.17
CA SER A 19 21.63 16.85 -30.55
C SER A 19 21.90 18.35 -30.62
N ALA A 20 22.17 18.78 -31.85
CA ALA A 20 22.34 20.18 -32.15
C ALA A 20 21.36 20.62 -33.23
N ARG A 21 20.96 21.87 -33.20
CA ARG A 21 20.16 22.46 -34.27
C ARG A 21 21.03 23.41 -35.11
N ASP A 22 20.58 23.69 -36.32
CA ASP A 22 21.31 24.52 -37.24
C ASP A 22 21.60 25.88 -36.65
N GLY A 23 22.88 26.30 -36.76
CA GLY A 23 23.31 27.62 -36.33
C GLY A 23 23.53 27.82 -34.83
N TYR A 24 23.22 26.79 -34.01
CA TYR A 24 23.26 26.93 -32.54
C TYR A 24 24.23 25.96 -31.87
N GLY A 25 24.73 24.96 -32.56
CA GLY A 25 25.65 23.98 -32.00
C GLY A 25 24.98 23.09 -30.96
N PHE A 26 25.77 22.50 -30.07
CA PHE A 26 25.29 21.57 -29.04
C PHE A 26 24.95 22.36 -27.79
N GLU A 27 23.77 22.97 -27.77
CA GLU A 27 23.30 23.79 -26.67
C GLU A 27 22.53 23.01 -25.59
N ALA A 28 22.07 21.78 -25.93
CA ALA A 28 21.34 20.94 -24.98
C ALA A 28 22.28 20.17 -24.08
N ASN A 29 21.82 19.85 -22.87
CA ASN A 29 22.54 18.99 -21.95
C ASN A 29 22.53 17.54 -22.46
N TRP A 30 23.46 16.73 -21.97
CA TRP A 30 23.49 15.31 -22.27
C TRP A 30 22.30 14.60 -21.67
N SER A 31 21.69 13.69 -22.44
CA SER A 31 20.67 12.76 -21.97
C SER A 31 21.29 11.38 -21.85
N GLU A 32 20.98 10.68 -20.78
CA GLU A 32 21.55 9.36 -20.50
C GLU A 32 20.56 8.26 -20.89
N PHE A 33 21.08 7.20 -21.51
CA PHE A 33 20.29 6.02 -21.83
C PHE A 33 20.11 5.15 -20.60
N TYR A 34 18.95 4.56 -20.45
CA TYR A 34 18.76 3.46 -19.49
C TYR A 34 19.33 2.18 -20.11
N THR A 35 20.08 1.44 -19.30
CA THR A 35 20.72 0.19 -19.73
C THR A 35 20.55 -0.85 -18.65
N THR A 36 21.05 -2.06 -18.88
CA THR A 36 21.00 -3.12 -17.87
C THR A 36 21.82 -2.80 -16.61
N THR A 37 22.80 -1.89 -16.74
CA THR A 37 23.62 -1.43 -15.59
C THR A 37 23.18 -0.06 -15.08
N ARG A 38 22.29 0.63 -15.79
CA ARG A 38 21.74 1.93 -15.43
C ARG A 38 20.22 1.87 -15.61
N LYS A 39 19.56 1.14 -14.71
CA LYS A 39 18.11 0.97 -14.79
C LYS A 39 17.39 2.19 -14.21
N PRO A 40 16.21 2.53 -14.73
CA PRO A 40 15.44 3.62 -14.14
C PRO A 40 14.97 3.25 -12.74
N SER A 41 14.88 4.26 -11.86
CA SER A 41 14.22 4.10 -10.56
C SER A 41 12.71 4.14 -10.75
N ALA A 42 11.96 3.73 -9.72
CA ALA A 42 10.50 3.82 -9.74
C ALA A 42 10.03 5.26 -9.98
N GLY A 43 10.68 6.24 -9.37
CA GLY A 43 10.35 7.65 -9.57
C GLY A 43 10.57 8.13 -10.99
N ASP A 44 11.60 7.59 -11.67
CA ASP A 44 11.91 7.97 -13.05
C ASP A 44 10.80 7.61 -14.03
N VAL A 45 10.06 6.56 -13.75
CA VAL A 45 8.98 6.08 -14.63
C VAL A 45 7.59 6.33 -14.04
N GLY A 46 7.50 7.06 -12.92
CA GLY A 46 6.24 7.38 -12.27
C GLY A 46 5.57 6.20 -11.57
N ALA A 47 6.32 5.16 -11.23
CA ALA A 47 5.81 3.99 -10.54
C ALA A 47 6.02 4.10 -9.03
N TYR A 48 5.24 3.33 -8.25
CA TYR A 48 5.48 3.23 -6.82
C TYR A 48 6.59 2.21 -6.55
N THR A 49 7.41 2.51 -5.54
CA THR A 49 8.35 1.52 -4.99
C THR A 49 7.59 0.52 -4.13
N GLN A 50 8.22 -0.61 -3.80
CA GLN A 50 7.64 -1.59 -2.90
C GLN A 50 7.36 -0.96 -1.53
N ALA A 51 8.28 -0.13 -1.03
CA ALA A 51 8.09 0.55 0.25
C ALA A 51 6.91 1.52 0.22
N GLU A 52 6.72 2.24 -0.88
CA GLU A 52 5.56 3.13 -1.03
C GLU A 52 4.26 2.34 -1.07
N CYS A 53 4.22 1.23 -1.78
CA CYS A 53 3.04 0.35 -1.82
C CYS A 53 2.72 -0.18 -0.43
N ASN A 54 3.73 -0.63 0.32
CA ASN A 54 3.51 -1.17 1.66
C ASN A 54 2.96 -0.13 2.63
N SER A 55 3.32 1.14 2.46
CA SER A 55 2.85 2.21 3.35
C SER A 55 1.52 2.80 2.92
N ARG A 56 1.10 2.61 1.66
CA ARG A 56 -0.12 3.24 1.12
C ARG A 56 -1.30 2.29 1.02
N PHE A 57 -1.05 0.99 0.89
CA PHE A 57 -2.10 0.03 0.58
C PHE A 57 -2.25 -1.00 1.69
N ILE A 58 -3.49 -1.43 1.89
CA ILE A 58 -3.81 -2.48 2.85
C ILE A 58 -3.26 -3.80 2.33
N THR A 59 -2.47 -4.49 3.17
CA THR A 59 -1.87 -5.78 2.81
C THR A 59 -2.61 -6.96 3.42
N GLY A 60 -3.58 -6.72 4.31
CA GLY A 60 -4.36 -7.78 4.91
C GLY A 60 -5.52 -7.25 5.73
N ILE A 61 -6.51 -8.11 5.96
CA ILE A 61 -7.66 -7.83 6.81
C ILE A 61 -7.85 -9.05 7.72
N ARG A 62 -8.19 -8.80 8.99
CA ARG A 62 -8.49 -9.86 9.93
C ARG A 62 -9.53 -9.38 10.93
N LEU A 63 -10.14 -10.32 11.63
CA LEU A 63 -10.93 -10.03 12.82
C LEU A 63 -10.02 -10.12 14.03
N GLY A 64 -10.18 -9.20 14.96
CA GLY A 64 -9.35 -9.16 16.16
C GLY A 64 -9.86 -10.08 17.26
N GLY A 65 -9.45 -9.81 18.49
CA GLY A 65 -9.78 -10.64 19.65
C GLY A 65 -11.27 -10.72 19.93
N LEU A 66 -11.70 -11.87 20.42
CA LEU A 66 -13.11 -12.11 20.77
C LEU A 66 -13.51 -11.31 22.01
N SER A 67 -14.66 -10.67 21.95
CA SER A 67 -15.33 -10.07 23.10
C SER A 67 -16.75 -10.63 23.21
N SER A 68 -17.22 -10.84 24.42
CA SER A 68 -18.54 -11.41 24.67
C SER A 68 -19.29 -10.54 25.68
N VAL A 69 -20.60 -10.40 25.50
CA VAL A 69 -21.47 -9.65 26.41
C VAL A 69 -22.72 -10.46 26.64
N GLN A 70 -23.17 -10.50 27.91
CA GLN A 70 -24.42 -11.14 28.26
C GLN A 70 -25.59 -10.41 27.63
N THR A 71 -26.39 -11.13 26.85
CA THR A 71 -27.57 -10.59 26.19
C THR A 71 -28.84 -10.86 27.00
N TRP A 72 -28.97 -12.08 27.56
CA TRP A 72 -30.12 -12.44 28.40
C TRP A 72 -30.01 -11.75 29.74
N LYS A 73 -30.98 -10.90 30.02
CA LYS A 73 -31.01 -10.07 31.26
C LYS A 73 -29.77 -9.17 31.41
N GLY A 74 -29.04 -8.96 30.35
CA GLY A 74 -27.88 -8.07 30.32
C GLY A 74 -28.05 -6.95 29.31
N PRO A 75 -27.11 -6.01 29.28
CA PRO A 75 -27.23 -4.85 28.38
C PRO A 75 -27.04 -5.20 26.91
N GLY A 76 -26.41 -6.36 26.60
CA GLY A 76 -26.05 -6.67 25.22
C GLY A 76 -25.01 -5.69 24.66
N TRP A 77 -24.91 -5.67 23.35
CA TRP A 77 -24.02 -4.74 22.65
C TRP A 77 -24.80 -3.51 22.22
N SER A 78 -24.29 -2.34 22.57
CA SER A 78 -24.68 -1.13 21.85
C SER A 78 -23.74 -0.95 20.66
N ASP A 79 -24.09 -0.07 19.74
CA ASP A 79 -23.26 0.21 18.59
C ASP A 79 -21.85 0.59 19.04
N ARG A 80 -20.83 -0.08 18.46
CA ARG A 80 -19.43 0.14 18.81
C ARG A 80 -18.60 0.23 17.56
N SER A 81 -17.93 1.36 17.41
CA SER A 81 -17.11 1.64 16.23
C SER A 81 -16.07 0.55 16.02
N GLY A 82 -16.01 0.05 14.78
CA GLY A 82 -15.01 -0.91 14.37
C GLY A 82 -15.30 -2.35 14.74
N TYR A 83 -16.40 -2.63 15.43
CA TYR A 83 -16.77 -3.99 15.85
C TYR A 83 -17.92 -4.53 15.02
N VAL A 84 -17.92 -5.83 14.84
CA VAL A 84 -19.02 -6.55 14.20
C VAL A 84 -19.41 -7.73 15.08
N VAL A 85 -20.68 -8.07 15.07
CA VAL A 85 -21.19 -9.25 15.77
C VAL A 85 -20.78 -10.47 14.97
N THR A 86 -20.07 -11.39 15.61
CA THR A 86 -19.55 -12.60 14.95
C THR A 86 -20.19 -13.87 15.47
N GLY A 87 -20.91 -13.81 16.56
CA GLY A 87 -21.54 -15.00 17.09
C GLY A 87 -22.65 -14.68 18.09
N SER A 88 -23.53 -15.63 18.27
CA SER A 88 -24.54 -15.60 19.31
C SER A 88 -24.59 -16.99 19.93
N VAL A 89 -24.68 -17.05 21.25
CA VAL A 89 -24.62 -18.30 22.00
C VAL A 89 -25.92 -18.48 22.78
N ASN A 90 -26.53 -19.65 22.60
CA ASN A 90 -27.70 -20.07 23.35
C ASN A 90 -27.37 -21.45 23.95
N GLY A 91 -26.61 -21.41 25.06
CA GLY A 91 -26.04 -22.62 25.66
C GLY A 91 -27.05 -23.59 26.22
N ASN A 92 -28.20 -23.10 26.66
CA ASN A 92 -29.26 -23.95 27.24
C ASN A 92 -30.37 -24.26 26.24
N ARG A 93 -30.23 -23.79 24.98
CA ARG A 93 -31.16 -24.09 23.87
C ARG A 93 -32.61 -23.65 24.15
N ASP A 94 -32.80 -22.62 24.96
CA ASP A 94 -34.10 -21.99 25.15
C ASP A 94 -34.43 -21.02 24.00
N GLU A 95 -35.44 -20.19 24.14
CA GLU A 95 -35.85 -19.28 23.09
C GLU A 95 -35.02 -18.00 23.04
N LEU A 96 -34.09 -17.81 23.98
CA LEU A 96 -33.38 -16.55 24.15
C LEU A 96 -31.87 -16.77 24.01
N ILE A 97 -31.22 -15.79 23.40
CA ILE A 97 -29.77 -15.82 23.22
C ILE A 97 -29.13 -15.34 24.53
N ASP A 98 -28.21 -16.14 25.06
CA ASP A 98 -27.57 -15.84 26.35
C ASP A 98 -26.41 -14.85 26.20
N THR A 99 -25.60 -15.00 25.14
CA THR A 99 -24.37 -14.21 24.95
C THR A 99 -24.24 -13.83 23.49
N THR A 100 -23.83 -12.62 23.24
CA THR A 100 -23.49 -12.15 21.89
C THR A 100 -22.00 -11.85 21.85
N GLN A 101 -21.36 -12.31 20.80
CA GLN A 101 -19.93 -12.20 20.61
C GLN A 101 -19.63 -11.20 19.48
N ALA A 102 -18.56 -10.45 19.63
CA ALA A 102 -18.14 -9.47 18.65
C ALA A 102 -16.63 -9.43 18.55
N ARG A 103 -16.14 -9.03 17.41
CA ARG A 103 -14.72 -8.87 17.15
C ARG A 103 -14.48 -7.55 16.41
N PRO A 104 -13.36 -6.87 16.68
CA PRO A 104 -13.03 -5.70 15.86
C PRO A 104 -12.54 -6.13 14.48
N ILE A 105 -12.83 -5.30 13.49
CA ILE A 105 -12.27 -5.44 12.17
C ILE A 105 -10.91 -4.75 12.17
N GLN A 106 -9.87 -5.43 11.67
CA GLN A 106 -8.52 -4.88 11.62
C GLN A 106 -7.96 -4.95 10.21
N TYR A 107 -7.14 -3.98 9.88
CA TYR A 107 -6.44 -3.94 8.59
C TYR A 107 -4.94 -3.73 8.83
N CYS A 108 -4.12 -4.21 7.89
CA CYS A 108 -2.66 -4.15 8.00
C CYS A 108 -2.09 -3.20 6.97
N ILE A 109 -1.26 -2.27 7.43
CA ILE A 109 -0.45 -1.41 6.57
C ILE A 109 0.98 -1.46 7.08
N ASN A 110 1.90 -1.80 6.19
CA ASN A 110 3.34 -1.84 6.48
C ASN A 110 3.66 -2.71 7.72
N GLY A 111 3.00 -3.86 7.82
CA GLY A 111 3.22 -4.80 8.91
C GLY A 111 2.57 -4.45 10.24
N THR A 112 1.84 -3.34 10.32
CA THR A 112 1.16 -2.89 11.54
C THR A 112 -0.35 -3.07 11.38
N TRP A 113 -0.99 -3.62 12.39
CA TRP A 113 -2.44 -3.83 12.41
C TRP A 113 -3.13 -2.67 13.11
N TYR A 114 -4.16 -2.16 12.49
CA TYR A 114 -4.98 -1.07 13.00
C TYR A 114 -6.43 -1.52 13.11
N ASN A 115 -7.15 -0.97 14.08
CA ASN A 115 -8.59 -1.19 14.18
C ASN A 115 -9.30 -0.27 13.19
N ALA A 116 -10.30 -0.82 12.48
CA ALA A 116 -11.18 0.00 11.66
C ALA A 116 -12.07 0.87 12.58
N GLY A 117 -12.46 2.02 12.06
CA GLY A 117 -13.34 2.92 12.79
C GLY A 117 -14.56 3.27 11.97
N SER A 118 -15.60 3.77 12.63
CA SER A 118 -16.76 4.31 11.96
C SER A 118 -16.51 5.73 11.48
N ILE A 119 -17.14 6.10 10.41
CA ILE A 119 -17.08 7.46 9.87
C ILE A 119 -17.95 8.39 10.72
#